data_1c427355f1372b43978b8b1c5cda65df
#
_entry.id   1c427355f1372b43978b8b1c5cda65df
#
_cell.length_a   1.000
_cell.length_b   1.000
_cell.length_c   1.000
_cell.angle_alpha   90.00
_cell.angle_beta   90.00
_cell.angle_gamma   90.00
#
_symmetry.space_group_name_H-M   'P 1'
#
loop_
_entity.id
_entity.type
_entity.pdbx_description
1 polymer ?
#
loop_
_entity_poly.entity_id
_entity_poly.type
_entity_poly.pdbx_seq_one_letter_code
_entity_poly.pdbx_strand_id
1 'polypeptide(L)'
;MAYHYYSETQENLKSDPNTYTFFFRNNKLLFTSDIGVFSKKYIDFGSYTLIDTFMPNSTKKSLLDVGCGYGPIGITIAKLYPYLNIKMIDINERAISLAKKNVEQNKAQNVTVLKSNIYENIKEEESFDYILTNPPIRAGKKVIYEIYDGAIKHLNQNGELWVVIQKKQGAPSTIDHLNAIFGNCEIVTKEKGYFILKSVYRGLDK
;
A
#
# COMPACT_ATOMS: atom_id res chain seq x y z
N MET A 1 -23.36 -13.41 -0.61
CA MET A 1 -22.02 -13.59 -1.22
C MET A 1 -21.11 -12.50 -0.70
N ALA A 2 -19.98 -12.86 -0.11
CA ALA A 2 -19.02 -11.87 0.37
C ALA A 2 -18.24 -11.34 -0.85
N TYR A 3 -18.38 -10.06 -1.16
CA TYR A 3 -17.62 -9.42 -2.24
C TYR A 3 -16.15 -9.34 -1.83
N HIS A 4 -15.27 -9.91 -2.64
CA HIS A 4 -13.83 -9.82 -2.42
C HIS A 4 -13.33 -8.49 -3.00
N TYR A 5 -12.70 -7.66 -2.18
CA TYR A 5 -12.04 -6.42 -2.63
C TYR A 5 -10.88 -6.72 -3.59
N TYR A 6 -10.29 -7.90 -3.47
CA TYR A 6 -9.26 -8.42 -4.36
C TYR A 6 -9.92 -9.21 -5.50
N SER A 7 -10.51 -8.50 -6.45
CA SER A 7 -11.04 -9.05 -7.70
C SER A 7 -10.93 -8.02 -8.81
N GLU A 8 -10.63 -8.50 -10.00
CA GLU A 8 -10.38 -7.65 -11.17
C GLU A 8 -11.61 -6.83 -11.55
N THR A 9 -12.77 -7.47 -11.62
CA THR A 9 -14.05 -6.85 -11.99
C THR A 9 -15.11 -7.07 -10.93
N GLN A 10 -16.04 -6.12 -10.82
CA GLN A 10 -17.18 -6.15 -9.92
C GLN A 10 -18.45 -5.70 -10.67
N GLU A 11 -18.70 -6.34 -11.82
CA GLU A 11 -19.74 -5.93 -12.79
C GLU A 11 -21.15 -5.79 -12.21
N ASN A 12 -21.50 -6.57 -11.19
CA ASN A 12 -22.83 -6.56 -10.58
C ASN A 12 -22.94 -5.71 -9.32
N LEU A 13 -21.92 -4.95 -8.97
CA LEU A 13 -21.95 -4.15 -7.74
C LEU A 13 -22.50 -2.75 -8.02
N LYS A 14 -23.68 -2.45 -7.49
CA LYS A 14 -24.27 -1.11 -7.60
C LYS A 14 -23.34 -0.08 -6.95
N SER A 15 -23.03 1.00 -7.66
CA SER A 15 -22.20 2.08 -7.14
C SER A 15 -22.96 2.90 -6.11
N ASP A 16 -22.30 3.24 -5.01
CA ASP A 16 -22.78 4.12 -3.96
C ASP A 16 -21.59 4.88 -3.37
N PRO A 17 -21.08 5.88 -4.13
CA PRO A 17 -19.87 6.60 -3.75
C PRO A 17 -20.10 7.45 -2.50
N ASN A 18 -19.11 7.48 -1.64
CA ASN A 18 -19.06 8.29 -0.45
C ASN A 18 -17.79 9.14 -0.44
N THR A 19 -17.93 10.45 -0.27
CA THR A 19 -16.79 11.36 -0.15
C THR A 19 -16.70 11.87 1.28
N TYR A 20 -15.51 11.80 1.86
CA TYR A 20 -15.24 12.26 3.20
C TYR A 20 -13.95 13.07 3.27
N THR A 21 -13.84 13.90 4.30
CA THR A 21 -12.63 14.65 4.61
C THR A 21 -11.76 13.86 5.59
N PHE A 22 -10.47 13.79 5.30
CA PHE A 22 -9.46 13.24 6.18
C PHE A 22 -8.45 14.33 6.56
N PHE A 23 -8.29 14.55 7.85
CA PHE A 23 -7.27 15.45 8.39
C PHE A 23 -6.09 14.65 8.90
N PHE A 24 -4.92 14.91 8.36
CA PHE A 24 -3.70 14.27 8.82
C PHE A 24 -2.57 15.30 8.92
N ARG A 25 -2.07 15.49 10.15
CA ARG A 25 -1.15 16.58 10.48
C ARG A 25 -1.74 17.91 9.94
N ASN A 26 -1.00 18.69 9.18
CA ASN A 26 -1.46 19.98 8.63
C ASN A 26 -2.14 19.85 7.25
N ASN A 27 -2.49 18.64 6.82
CA ASN A 27 -3.10 18.41 5.52
C ASN A 27 -4.59 18.09 5.67
N LYS A 28 -5.42 18.75 4.86
CA LYS A 28 -6.82 18.42 4.61
C LYS A 28 -6.91 17.67 3.29
N LEU A 29 -7.36 16.44 3.31
CA LEU A 29 -7.49 15.56 2.16
C LEU A 29 -8.95 15.19 1.94
N LEU A 30 -9.34 15.01 0.70
CA LEU A 30 -10.66 14.53 0.30
C LEU A 30 -10.53 13.15 -0.32
N PHE A 31 -11.28 12.17 0.18
CA PHE A 31 -11.31 10.83 -0.39
C PHE A 31 -12.72 10.45 -0.79
N THR A 32 -12.88 10.06 -2.05
CA THR A 32 -14.06 9.36 -2.55
C THR A 32 -13.77 7.87 -2.54
N SER A 33 -14.65 7.12 -1.92
CA SER A 33 -14.66 5.64 -1.89
C SER A 33 -16.00 5.13 -2.40
N ASP A 34 -16.15 3.81 -2.59
CA ASP A 34 -17.39 3.20 -3.08
C ASP A 34 -17.58 1.81 -2.47
N ILE A 35 -18.72 1.18 -2.73
CA ILE A 35 -18.94 -0.25 -2.48
C ILE A 35 -17.96 -1.04 -3.35
N GLY A 36 -17.36 -2.09 -2.77
CA GLY A 36 -16.38 -2.94 -3.47
C GLY A 36 -14.92 -2.51 -3.30
N VAL A 37 -14.66 -1.43 -2.56
CA VAL A 37 -13.31 -1.09 -2.10
C VAL A 37 -13.20 -1.20 -0.58
N PHE A 38 -11.99 -1.45 -0.10
CA PHE A 38 -11.74 -1.56 1.33
C PHE A 38 -11.96 -0.23 2.05
N SER A 39 -12.55 -0.28 3.26
CA SER A 39 -12.77 0.87 4.15
C SER A 39 -13.55 2.05 3.55
N LYS A 40 -14.83 1.82 3.23
CA LYS A 40 -15.71 2.78 2.52
C LYS A 40 -15.90 4.15 3.22
N LYS A 41 -15.92 4.22 4.54
CA LYS A 41 -16.35 5.44 5.28
C LYS A 41 -15.21 6.31 5.80
N TYR A 42 -14.04 5.75 5.99
CA TYR A 42 -12.85 6.41 6.57
C TYR A 42 -11.61 5.57 6.26
N ILE A 43 -10.43 6.14 6.45
CA ILE A 43 -9.18 5.38 6.36
C ILE A 43 -9.13 4.39 7.53
N ASP A 44 -8.87 3.11 7.25
CA ASP A 44 -8.77 2.09 8.29
C ASP A 44 -7.58 2.37 9.22
N PHE A 45 -7.69 1.83 10.45
CA PHE A 45 -6.71 2.08 11.48
C PHE A 45 -5.30 1.58 11.11
N GLY A 46 -5.20 0.47 10.37
CA GLY A 46 -3.92 -0.07 9.92
C GLY A 46 -3.23 0.87 8.93
N SER A 47 -3.95 1.31 7.90
CA SER A 47 -3.44 2.30 6.94
C SER A 47 -3.06 3.62 7.62
N TYR A 48 -3.89 4.10 8.56
CA TYR A 48 -3.56 5.28 9.37
C TYR A 48 -2.23 5.09 10.12
N THR A 49 -2.07 3.98 10.83
CA THR A 49 -0.87 3.69 11.62
C THR A 49 0.37 3.55 10.72
N LEU A 50 0.23 2.93 9.53
CA LEU A 50 1.33 2.84 8.57
C LEU A 50 1.77 4.23 8.10
N ILE A 51 0.83 5.09 7.72
CA ILE A 51 1.12 6.47 7.30
C ILE A 51 1.79 7.27 8.42
N ASP A 52 1.29 7.15 9.65
CA ASP A 52 1.80 7.90 10.79
C ASP A 52 3.21 7.47 11.22
N THR A 53 3.50 6.17 11.09
CA THR A 53 4.79 5.58 11.43
C THR A 53 5.84 5.78 10.33
N PHE A 54 5.41 5.87 9.06
CA PHE A 54 6.34 5.96 7.93
C PHE A 54 7.05 7.31 7.89
N MET A 55 8.38 7.26 7.96
CA MET A 55 9.25 8.44 7.89
C MET A 55 10.34 8.22 6.83
N PRO A 56 10.15 8.71 5.60
CA PRO A 56 11.12 8.52 4.53
C PRO A 56 12.35 9.39 4.71
N ASN A 57 13.49 8.87 4.28
CA ASN A 57 14.73 9.65 4.15
C ASN A 57 14.64 10.59 2.94
N SER A 58 15.04 11.83 3.10
CA SER A 58 14.97 12.85 2.04
C SER A 58 15.87 12.57 0.82
N THR A 59 16.85 11.67 0.94
CA THR A 59 17.69 11.24 -0.19
C THR A 59 17.02 10.22 -1.08
N LYS A 60 16.04 9.49 -0.57
CA LYS A 60 15.25 8.50 -1.32
C LYS A 60 14.08 9.17 -2.02
N LYS A 61 13.75 8.76 -3.26
CA LYS A 61 12.85 9.52 -4.14
C LYS A 61 11.65 8.74 -4.66
N SER A 62 11.64 7.41 -4.58
CA SER A 62 10.63 6.57 -5.21
C SER A 62 9.89 5.68 -4.22
N LEU A 63 8.56 5.60 -4.38
CA LEU A 63 7.69 4.78 -3.55
C LEU A 63 6.64 4.06 -4.40
N LEU A 64 6.43 2.77 -4.12
CA LEU A 64 5.35 1.96 -4.67
C LEU A 64 4.36 1.60 -3.55
N ASP A 65 3.07 1.92 -3.74
CA ASP A 65 1.96 1.50 -2.88
C ASP A 65 1.24 0.31 -3.53
N VAL A 66 1.44 -0.89 -2.98
CA VAL A 66 0.92 -2.16 -3.53
C VAL A 66 -0.40 -2.53 -2.88
N GLY A 67 -1.44 -2.68 -3.72
CA GLY A 67 -2.83 -2.87 -3.24
C GLY A 67 -3.38 -1.55 -2.70
N CYS A 68 -3.20 -0.47 -3.45
CA CYS A 68 -3.46 0.89 -2.99
C CYS A 68 -4.95 1.19 -2.69
N GLY A 69 -5.87 0.36 -3.16
CA GLY A 69 -7.30 0.64 -3.07
C GLY A 69 -7.66 1.97 -3.75
N TYR A 70 -8.45 2.80 -3.09
CA TYR A 70 -8.78 4.15 -3.56
C TYR A 70 -7.72 5.22 -3.25
N GLY A 71 -6.53 4.81 -2.78
CA GLY A 71 -5.32 5.60 -2.67
C GLY A 71 -5.03 6.28 -1.32
N PRO A 72 -5.59 5.84 -0.17
CA PRO A 72 -5.42 6.56 1.09
C PRO A 72 -3.96 6.66 1.55
N ILE A 73 -3.16 5.60 1.39
CA ILE A 73 -1.75 5.57 1.81
C ILE A 73 -0.93 6.45 0.87
N GLY A 74 -0.89 6.11 -0.43
CA GLY A 74 -0.02 6.77 -1.39
C GLY A 74 -0.31 8.28 -1.52
N ILE A 75 -1.60 8.69 -1.58
CA ILE A 75 -1.97 10.11 -1.69
C ILE A 75 -1.61 10.88 -0.43
N THR A 76 -1.84 10.32 0.75
CA THR A 76 -1.48 11.01 2.01
C THR A 76 0.03 11.21 2.10
N ILE A 77 0.81 10.17 1.78
CA ILE A 77 2.28 10.26 1.75
C ILE A 77 2.76 11.27 0.69
N ALA A 78 2.12 11.32 -0.49
CA ALA A 78 2.45 12.30 -1.52
C ALA A 78 2.31 13.74 -1.05
N LYS A 79 1.28 14.02 -0.25
CA LYS A 79 1.03 15.35 0.32
C LYS A 79 1.97 15.68 1.47
N LEU A 80 2.38 14.70 2.25
CA LEU A 80 3.35 14.86 3.34
C LEU A 80 4.78 15.05 2.82
N TYR A 81 5.13 14.35 1.75
CA TYR A 81 6.49 14.29 1.21
C TYR A 81 6.50 14.55 -0.30
N PRO A 82 6.32 15.82 -0.73
CA PRO A 82 6.19 16.19 -2.15
C PRO A 82 7.41 15.86 -3.02
N TYR A 83 8.55 15.54 -2.38
CA TYR A 83 9.78 15.14 -3.08
C TYR A 83 9.79 13.66 -3.50
N LEU A 84 8.86 12.85 -3.02
CA LEU A 84 8.71 11.44 -3.42
C LEU A 84 7.90 11.34 -4.71
N ASN A 85 8.37 10.54 -5.65
CA ASN A 85 7.59 10.07 -6.78
C ASN A 85 6.87 8.78 -6.38
N ILE A 86 5.55 8.80 -6.40
CA ILE A 86 4.74 7.68 -5.90
C ILE A 86 4.02 7.01 -7.06
N LYS A 87 4.17 5.70 -7.14
CA LYS A 87 3.34 4.85 -7.99
C LYS A 87 2.38 4.05 -7.11
N MET A 88 1.11 4.03 -7.47
CA MET A 88 0.07 3.27 -6.78
C MET A 88 -0.48 2.22 -7.72
N ILE A 89 -0.59 0.97 -7.24
CA ILE A 89 -1.09 -0.15 -8.03
C ILE A 89 -2.17 -0.93 -7.27
N ASP A 90 -3.17 -1.38 -8.03
CA ASP A 90 -4.22 -2.29 -7.54
C ASP A 90 -4.74 -3.14 -8.71
N ILE A 91 -5.26 -4.33 -8.41
CA ILE A 91 -5.90 -5.19 -9.41
C ILE A 91 -7.33 -4.74 -9.72
N ASN A 92 -8.00 -4.12 -8.75
CA ASN A 92 -9.41 -3.76 -8.81
C ASN A 92 -9.63 -2.48 -9.65
N GLU A 93 -10.30 -2.58 -10.78
CA GLU A 93 -10.57 -1.45 -11.68
C GLU A 93 -11.34 -0.30 -11.02
N ARG A 94 -12.29 -0.63 -10.15
CA ARG A 94 -13.05 0.38 -9.39
C ARG A 94 -12.14 1.14 -8.43
N ALA A 95 -11.25 0.43 -7.73
CA ALA A 95 -10.26 1.05 -6.86
C ALA A 95 -9.33 1.99 -7.65
N ILE A 96 -8.84 1.56 -8.80
CA ILE A 96 -8.00 2.37 -9.70
C ILE A 96 -8.73 3.63 -10.18
N SER A 97 -9.99 3.52 -10.58
CA SER A 97 -10.80 4.68 -11.01
C SER A 97 -10.98 5.68 -9.87
N LEU A 98 -11.25 5.19 -8.66
CA LEU A 98 -11.35 6.03 -7.46
C LEU A 98 -10.01 6.64 -7.07
N ALA A 99 -8.92 5.89 -7.14
CA ALA A 99 -7.58 6.38 -6.85
C ALA A 99 -7.19 7.53 -7.79
N LYS A 100 -7.44 7.42 -9.09
CA LYS A 100 -7.21 8.50 -10.06
C LYS A 100 -8.01 9.75 -9.72
N LYS A 101 -9.33 9.60 -9.43
CA LYS A 101 -10.18 10.70 -8.98
C LYS A 101 -9.63 11.36 -7.70
N ASN A 102 -9.18 10.55 -6.74
CA ASN A 102 -8.64 11.04 -5.48
C ASN A 102 -7.29 11.76 -5.65
N VAL A 103 -6.45 11.33 -6.59
CA VAL A 103 -5.21 12.03 -6.99
C VAL A 103 -5.53 13.42 -7.51
N GLU A 104 -6.49 13.53 -8.43
CA GLU A 104 -6.92 14.80 -9.02
C GLU A 104 -7.49 15.77 -7.98
N GLN A 105 -8.46 15.31 -7.18
CA GLN A 105 -9.12 16.17 -6.19
C GLN A 105 -8.19 16.63 -5.05
N ASN A 106 -7.12 15.88 -4.75
CA ASN A 106 -6.08 16.27 -3.79
C ASN A 106 -4.89 16.99 -4.45
N LYS A 107 -4.89 17.15 -5.78
CA LYS A 107 -3.79 17.78 -6.53
C LYS A 107 -2.43 17.12 -6.20
N ALA A 108 -2.39 15.80 -6.15
CA ALA A 108 -1.20 15.02 -5.86
C ALA A 108 -0.41 14.76 -7.16
N GLN A 109 0.30 15.77 -7.66
CA GLN A 109 0.98 15.77 -8.97
C GLN A 109 2.16 14.79 -9.05
N ASN A 110 2.68 14.34 -7.92
CA ASN A 110 3.77 13.38 -7.79
C ASN A 110 3.28 11.93 -7.66
N VAL A 111 2.01 11.65 -8.04
CA VAL A 111 1.40 10.31 -7.97
C VAL A 111 1.01 9.83 -9.36
N THR A 112 1.37 8.59 -9.68
CA THR A 112 0.86 7.85 -10.84
C THR A 112 0.05 6.63 -10.37
N VAL A 113 -1.02 6.29 -11.10
CA VAL A 113 -1.91 5.17 -10.76
C VAL A 113 -1.99 4.19 -11.93
N LEU A 114 -1.69 2.92 -11.67
CA LEU A 114 -1.64 1.87 -12.67
C LEU A 114 -2.44 0.63 -12.20
N LYS A 115 -3.29 0.05 -13.07
CA LYS A 115 -3.86 -1.27 -12.82
C LYS A 115 -2.77 -2.33 -12.91
N SER A 116 -2.63 -3.17 -11.87
CA SER A 116 -1.67 -4.27 -11.87
C SER A 116 -2.11 -5.37 -10.89
N ASN A 117 -2.01 -6.61 -11.32
CA ASN A 117 -2.08 -7.74 -10.41
C ASN A 117 -0.70 -7.90 -9.76
N ILE A 118 -0.60 -7.45 -8.51
CA ILE A 118 0.69 -7.33 -7.80
C ILE A 118 1.68 -6.55 -8.69
N TYR A 119 2.80 -7.14 -9.13
CA TYR A 119 3.84 -6.47 -9.93
C TYR A 119 3.76 -6.73 -11.45
N GLU A 120 2.70 -7.41 -11.93
CA GLU A 120 2.59 -7.87 -13.34
C GLU A 120 2.81 -6.75 -14.36
N ASN A 121 2.34 -5.53 -14.06
CA ASN A 121 2.47 -4.36 -14.94
C ASN A 121 3.56 -3.36 -14.45
N ILE A 122 4.42 -3.78 -13.53
CA ILE A 122 5.64 -3.06 -13.19
C ILE A 122 6.75 -3.61 -14.08
N LYS A 123 7.49 -2.73 -14.75
CA LYS A 123 8.59 -3.14 -15.62
C LYS A 123 9.68 -3.82 -14.79
N GLU A 124 10.33 -4.83 -15.37
CA GLU A 124 11.35 -5.61 -14.67
C GLU A 124 12.54 -4.76 -14.20
N GLU A 125 12.91 -3.73 -14.97
CA GLU A 125 13.97 -2.79 -14.64
C GLU A 125 13.55 -1.69 -13.66
N GLU A 126 12.25 -1.58 -13.34
CA GLU A 126 11.73 -0.54 -12.44
C GLU A 126 11.88 -0.94 -10.98
N SER A 127 12.56 -0.10 -10.22
CA SER A 127 12.80 -0.32 -8.80
C SER A 127 12.50 0.93 -7.94
N PHE A 128 12.24 0.68 -6.67
CA PHE A 128 11.75 1.69 -5.72
C PHE A 128 12.61 1.72 -4.46
N ASP A 129 12.70 2.89 -3.84
CA ASP A 129 13.34 3.04 -2.53
C ASP A 129 12.45 2.55 -1.40
N TYR A 130 11.11 2.61 -1.62
CA TYR A 130 10.11 2.15 -0.68
C TYR A 130 9.02 1.37 -1.38
N ILE A 131 8.62 0.26 -0.79
CA ILE A 131 7.40 -0.45 -1.14
C ILE A 131 6.54 -0.52 0.11
N LEU A 132 5.31 0.00 0.04
CA LEU A 132 4.35 -0.02 1.12
C LEU A 132 3.17 -0.91 0.76
N THR A 133 2.60 -1.60 1.74
CA THR A 133 1.37 -2.38 1.53
C THR A 133 0.55 -2.54 2.81
N ASN A 134 -0.76 -2.41 2.66
CA ASN A 134 -1.76 -2.97 3.56
C ASN A 134 -2.38 -4.17 2.83
N PRO A 135 -1.80 -5.37 2.97
CA PRO A 135 -2.09 -6.48 2.07
C PRO A 135 -3.53 -6.99 2.18
N PRO A 136 -4.11 -7.52 1.09
CA PRO A 136 -5.47 -8.03 1.06
C PRO A 136 -5.59 -9.38 1.79
N ILE A 137 -5.76 -9.36 3.11
CA ILE A 137 -5.77 -10.58 3.96
C ILE A 137 -6.78 -11.62 3.45
N ARG A 138 -7.93 -11.17 2.92
CA ARG A 138 -8.97 -12.07 2.41
C ARG A 138 -8.62 -12.76 1.11
N ALA A 139 -7.61 -12.28 0.37
CA ALA A 139 -7.11 -12.93 -0.85
C ALA A 139 -6.31 -14.21 -0.55
N GLY A 140 -5.95 -14.41 0.71
CA GLY A 140 -5.24 -15.59 1.18
C GLY A 140 -3.72 -15.39 1.25
N LYS A 141 -3.10 -16.31 1.98
CA LYS A 141 -1.67 -16.25 2.32
C LYS A 141 -0.76 -16.27 1.09
N LYS A 142 -1.16 -17.00 0.04
CA LYS A 142 -0.39 -17.08 -1.22
C LYS A 142 -0.19 -15.71 -1.83
N VAL A 143 -1.28 -14.95 -2.03
CA VAL A 143 -1.23 -13.60 -2.62
C VAL A 143 -0.39 -12.65 -1.77
N ILE A 144 -0.52 -12.72 -0.45
CA ILE A 144 0.24 -11.89 0.47
C ILE A 144 1.74 -12.16 0.34
N TYR A 145 2.13 -13.43 0.24
CA TYR A 145 3.54 -13.81 0.09
C TYR A 145 4.09 -13.45 -1.28
N GLU A 146 3.29 -13.55 -2.35
CA GLU A 146 3.67 -13.05 -3.68
C GLU A 146 3.98 -11.54 -3.66
N ILE A 147 3.25 -10.74 -2.85
CA ILE A 147 3.58 -9.33 -2.65
C ILE A 147 4.96 -9.17 -1.98
N TYR A 148 5.26 -9.94 -0.94
CA TYR A 148 6.52 -9.83 -0.21
C TYR A 148 7.70 -10.33 -1.03
N ASP A 149 7.58 -11.48 -1.68
CA ASP A 149 8.61 -12.10 -2.50
C ASP A 149 8.95 -11.24 -3.73
N GLY A 150 7.92 -10.65 -4.35
CA GLY A 150 8.08 -9.75 -5.48
C GLY A 150 8.75 -8.43 -5.11
N ALA A 151 8.58 -7.96 -3.87
CA ALA A 151 9.20 -6.72 -3.42
C ALA A 151 10.73 -6.74 -3.54
N ILE A 152 11.36 -7.90 -3.32
CA ILE A 152 12.83 -8.05 -3.44
C ILE A 152 13.32 -7.70 -4.85
N LYS A 153 12.52 -8.02 -5.89
CA LYS A 153 12.89 -7.77 -7.28
C LYS A 153 12.76 -6.30 -7.67
N HIS A 154 11.92 -5.56 -6.95
CA HIS A 154 11.58 -4.18 -7.25
C HIS A 154 12.07 -3.18 -6.19
N LEU A 155 12.90 -3.60 -5.24
CA LEU A 155 13.55 -2.69 -4.30
C LEU A 155 14.95 -2.34 -4.76
N ASN A 156 15.29 -1.05 -4.68
CA ASN A 156 16.66 -0.58 -4.78
C ASN A 156 17.51 -1.16 -3.64
N GLN A 157 18.83 -1.23 -3.81
CA GLN A 157 19.72 -1.57 -2.71
C GLN A 157 19.50 -0.61 -1.53
N ASN A 158 19.34 -1.15 -0.34
CA ASN A 158 18.90 -0.45 0.88
C ASN A 158 17.46 0.12 0.78
N GLY A 159 16.66 -0.34 -0.17
CA GLY A 159 15.24 -0.08 -0.23
C GLY A 159 14.50 -0.81 0.88
N GLU A 160 13.31 -0.33 1.20
CA GLU A 160 12.55 -0.80 2.37
C GLU A 160 11.16 -1.28 1.97
N LEU A 161 10.80 -2.47 2.43
CA LEU A 161 9.41 -2.96 2.42
C LEU A 161 8.76 -2.61 3.76
N TRP A 162 7.63 -1.92 3.70
CA TRP A 162 6.80 -1.57 4.85
C TRP A 162 5.44 -2.27 4.75
N VAL A 163 5.09 -3.01 5.79
CA VAL A 163 3.87 -3.82 5.84
C VAL A 163 3.07 -3.48 7.08
N VAL A 164 1.77 -3.25 6.92
CA VAL A 164 0.85 -3.25 8.06
C VAL A 164 0.07 -4.55 8.09
N ILE A 165 0.01 -5.19 9.25
CA ILE A 165 -0.73 -6.45 9.44
C ILE A 165 -1.27 -6.57 10.86
N GLN A 166 -2.48 -7.12 11.01
CA GLN A 166 -3.01 -7.44 12.33
C GLN A 166 -2.36 -8.70 12.91
N LYS A 167 -2.14 -8.70 14.24
CA LYS A 167 -1.63 -9.87 14.97
C LYS A 167 -2.44 -11.13 14.66
N LYS A 168 -3.77 -11.03 14.71
CA LYS A 168 -4.71 -12.15 14.46
C LYS A 168 -4.80 -12.57 12.99
N GLN A 169 -4.28 -11.78 12.07
CA GLN A 169 -4.36 -12.02 10.63
C GLN A 169 -3.03 -12.50 10.04
N GLY A 170 -2.09 -12.94 10.88
CA GLY A 170 -0.87 -13.60 10.43
C GLY A 170 0.42 -12.81 10.65
N ALA A 171 0.46 -11.80 11.55
CA ALA A 171 1.69 -11.06 11.82
C ALA A 171 2.88 -11.96 12.20
N PRO A 172 2.76 -13.00 13.06
CA PRO A 172 3.88 -13.88 13.34
C PRO A 172 4.44 -14.57 12.09
N SER A 173 3.58 -15.19 11.28
CA SER A 173 4.03 -15.88 10.06
C SER A 173 4.54 -14.91 8.98
N THR A 174 4.09 -13.65 8.97
CA THR A 174 4.65 -12.59 8.11
C THR A 174 6.05 -12.23 8.56
N ILE A 175 6.30 -12.07 9.86
CA ILE A 175 7.62 -11.78 10.40
C ILE A 175 8.60 -12.90 10.06
N ASP A 176 8.20 -14.17 10.25
CA ASP A 176 9.02 -15.33 9.92
C ASP A 176 9.36 -15.34 8.41
N HIS A 177 8.37 -15.10 7.55
CA HIS A 177 8.58 -15.07 6.10
C HIS A 177 9.49 -13.92 5.67
N LEU A 178 9.27 -12.70 6.17
CA LEU A 178 10.11 -11.54 5.87
C LEU A 178 11.55 -11.74 6.35
N ASN A 179 11.75 -12.32 7.54
CA ASN A 179 13.09 -12.69 8.00
C ASN A 179 13.77 -13.73 7.08
N ALA A 180 13.01 -14.70 6.57
CA ALA A 180 13.54 -15.72 5.68
C ALA A 180 14.01 -15.15 4.33
N ILE A 181 13.24 -14.20 3.74
CA ILE A 181 13.53 -13.68 2.41
C ILE A 181 14.40 -12.42 2.39
N PHE A 182 14.33 -11.55 3.42
CA PHE A 182 15.14 -10.33 3.53
C PHE A 182 16.34 -10.47 4.47
N GLY A 183 16.39 -11.54 5.29
CA GLY A 183 17.36 -11.68 6.38
C GLY A 183 17.10 -10.72 7.56
N ASN A 184 16.03 -9.94 7.52
CA ASN A 184 15.67 -8.99 8.57
C ASN A 184 14.18 -8.63 8.52
N CYS A 185 13.58 -8.42 9.70
CA CYS A 185 12.25 -7.86 9.86
C CYS A 185 12.15 -7.11 11.19
N GLU A 186 12.08 -5.80 11.15
CA GLU A 186 11.89 -4.94 12.30
C GLU A 186 10.40 -4.73 12.57
N ILE A 187 9.99 -4.83 13.83
CA ILE A 187 8.66 -4.37 14.25
C ILE A 187 8.80 -2.91 14.69
N VAL A 188 8.43 -1.99 13.80
CA VAL A 188 8.57 -0.55 14.05
C VAL A 188 7.56 -0.05 15.06
N THR A 189 6.31 -0.52 14.96
CA THR A 189 5.21 -0.10 15.85
C THR A 189 4.22 -1.24 16.06
N LYS A 190 3.64 -1.29 17.28
CA LYS A 190 2.50 -2.15 17.63
C LYS A 190 1.43 -1.28 18.26
N GLU A 191 0.27 -1.20 17.63
CA GLU A 191 -0.84 -0.40 18.14
C GLU A 191 -2.18 -1.07 17.86
N LYS A 192 -3.04 -1.19 18.88
CA LYS A 192 -4.39 -1.80 18.80
C LYS A 192 -4.44 -3.12 18.03
N GLY A 193 -3.37 -3.93 18.18
CA GLY A 193 -3.25 -5.22 17.52
C GLY A 193 -2.77 -5.17 16.07
N TYR A 194 -2.45 -3.99 15.52
CA TYR A 194 -1.73 -3.83 14.26
C TYR A 194 -0.24 -3.75 14.49
N PHE A 195 0.53 -4.34 13.60
CA PHE A 195 1.98 -4.30 13.57
C PHE A 195 2.41 -3.58 12.30
N ILE A 196 3.30 -2.63 12.43
CA ILE A 196 4.02 -2.04 11.30
C ILE A 196 5.38 -2.72 11.26
N LEU A 197 5.60 -3.44 10.16
CA LEU A 197 6.82 -4.19 9.90
C LEU A 197 7.66 -3.48 8.84
N LYS A 198 8.97 -3.54 9.00
CA LYS A 198 9.93 -3.02 8.03
C LYS A 198 11.01 -4.06 7.77
N SER A 199 11.30 -4.32 6.49
CA SER A 199 12.44 -5.10 6.04
C SER A 199 13.27 -4.28 5.05
N VAL A 200 14.60 -4.39 5.16
CA VAL A 200 15.54 -3.66 4.30
C VAL A 200 16.18 -4.64 3.32
N TYR A 201 16.09 -4.35 2.04
CA TYR A 201 16.78 -5.12 1.00
C TYR A 201 18.24 -4.70 0.92
N ARG A 202 19.15 -5.61 1.30
CA ARG A 202 20.59 -5.34 1.34
C ARG A 202 21.34 -5.77 0.07
N GLY A 203 20.61 -6.21 -0.96
CA GLY A 203 21.20 -6.88 -2.13
C GLY A 203 21.38 -8.37 -1.85
N LEU A 204 21.51 -9.14 -2.92
CA LEU A 204 22.00 -10.52 -2.80
C LEU A 204 23.51 -10.42 -2.60
N ASP A 205 24.02 -10.87 -1.47
CA ASP A 205 25.47 -11.13 -1.33
C ASP A 205 25.85 -12.08 -2.46
N LYS A 206 26.71 -11.58 -3.37
CA LYS A 206 27.27 -12.39 -4.46
C LYS A 206 28.33 -13.32 -3.92
#